data_6606900d5761978d20d5fda8488b7bab
#
_entry.id   6606900d5761978d20d5fda8488b7bab
#
_cell.length_a   1.000
_cell.length_b   1.000
_cell.length_c   1.000
_cell.angle_alpha   90.00
_cell.angle_beta   90.00
_cell.angle_gamma   90.00
#
_symmetry.space_group_name_H-M   'P 1'
#
loop_
_entity.id
_entity.type
_entity.pdbx_description
1 polymer ?
#
loop_
_entity_poly.entity_id
_entity_poly.type
_entity_poly.pdbx_seq_one_letter_code
_entity_poly.pdbx_strand_id
1 'polypeptide(L)'
;LVTVCHEANCPNITECWSKRHATFMIMGDTCTRACAFCDVITGIPKQLDSLEPIKISSAIKKLNLRHAVITSVDRDDLEDGGAQHFYKVITETRKNNPETTIEVLTPDFLRIGESYKKVIEAKPDVFNHNIETVPSLYLQVRPGSRYFGSIKLLESVKKIKPSIFTKSGIMVGLGENKDEILQVMDDLRSADVDFLTIGQYLQPSEKHHPLDRYYKPEEFDELKSIAESKGFLLVSSSPLTRSSYHADEDFTVLKKNRINQTNAQSIS
;
A
#
# COMPACT_ATOMS: atom_id res chain seq x y z
N LEU A 1 8.93 3.94 18.09
CA LEU A 1 8.61 3.59 16.69
C LEU A 1 7.31 2.82 16.68
N VAL A 2 6.43 3.17 15.80
CA VAL A 2 5.13 2.53 15.62
C VAL A 2 5.23 1.58 14.43
N THR A 3 4.62 0.39 14.54
CA THR A 3 4.52 -0.55 13.40
C THR A 3 3.05 -0.82 13.13
N VAL A 4 2.66 -0.80 11.87
CA VAL A 4 1.29 -1.13 11.46
C VAL A 4 0.88 -2.53 11.88
N CYS A 5 1.86 -3.43 12.02
CA CYS A 5 1.61 -4.81 12.45
C CYS A 5 1.00 -4.89 13.86
N HIS A 6 1.37 -3.97 14.76
CA HIS A 6 0.77 -3.87 16.09
C HIS A 6 -0.54 -3.10 16.06
N GLU A 7 -0.56 -1.92 15.43
CA GLU A 7 -1.73 -1.01 15.45
C GLU A 7 -2.96 -1.58 14.72
N ALA A 8 -2.74 -2.40 13.69
CA ALA A 8 -3.81 -3.03 12.92
C ALA A 8 -4.05 -4.51 13.28
N ASN A 9 -3.55 -5.00 14.43
CA ASN A 9 -3.71 -6.39 14.87
C ASN A 9 -3.45 -7.42 13.76
N CYS A 10 -2.35 -7.25 13.00
CA CYS A 10 -2.08 -8.03 11.81
C CYS A 10 -1.87 -9.52 12.14
N PRO A 11 -2.59 -10.46 11.51
CA PRO A 11 -2.46 -11.89 11.79
C PRO A 11 -1.08 -12.46 11.42
N ASN A 12 -0.33 -11.77 10.56
CA ASN A 12 0.97 -12.24 10.03
C ASN A 12 2.17 -11.73 10.83
N ILE A 13 1.98 -11.03 11.97
CA ILE A 13 3.07 -10.33 12.70
C ILE A 13 4.22 -11.25 13.08
N THR A 14 3.92 -12.45 13.60
CA THR A 14 4.94 -13.40 14.06
C THR A 14 5.80 -13.90 12.89
N GLU A 15 5.19 -14.22 11.77
CA GLU A 15 5.89 -14.68 10.57
C GLU A 15 6.75 -13.56 9.98
N CYS A 16 6.17 -12.37 9.77
CA CYS A 16 6.89 -11.22 9.22
C CYS A 16 8.14 -10.89 10.04
N TRP A 17 8.01 -10.86 11.35
CA TRP A 17 9.15 -10.52 12.22
C TRP A 17 10.22 -11.60 12.24
N SER A 18 9.85 -12.89 12.19
CA SER A 18 10.81 -13.97 12.07
C SER A 18 11.63 -13.91 10.77
N LYS A 19 11.01 -13.41 9.69
CA LYS A 19 11.65 -13.19 8.38
C LYS A 19 12.33 -11.82 8.22
N ARG A 20 12.41 -11.02 9.30
CA ARG A 20 12.98 -9.66 9.28
C ARG A 20 12.24 -8.71 8.34
N HIS A 21 10.92 -8.84 8.24
CA HIS A 21 10.05 -7.90 7.55
C HIS A 21 9.42 -6.97 8.58
N ALA A 22 9.45 -5.68 8.32
CA ALA A 22 8.79 -4.69 9.17
C ALA A 22 8.14 -3.61 8.32
N THR A 23 6.91 -3.25 8.68
CA THR A 23 6.20 -2.11 8.13
C THR A 23 6.18 -1.01 9.19
N PHE A 24 6.91 0.06 8.91
CA PHE A 24 6.99 1.22 9.80
C PHE A 24 5.81 2.13 9.53
N MET A 25 5.10 2.51 10.58
CA MET A 25 4.06 3.54 10.51
C MET A 25 4.64 4.85 11.01
N ILE A 26 4.67 5.85 10.14
CA ILE A 26 5.21 7.18 10.44
C ILE A 26 4.09 8.18 10.72
N MET A 27 4.45 9.34 11.30
CA MET A 27 3.56 10.45 11.66
C MET A 27 2.60 10.13 12.80
N GLY A 28 2.95 9.14 13.65
CA GLY A 28 2.21 8.79 14.85
C GLY A 28 1.23 7.64 14.64
N ASP A 29 0.32 7.48 15.61
CA ASP A 29 -0.62 6.37 15.78
C ASP A 29 -2.09 6.79 15.64
N THR A 30 -2.35 8.08 15.39
CA THR A 30 -3.69 8.66 15.34
C THR A 30 -3.98 9.20 13.95
N CYS A 31 -5.05 8.70 13.33
CA CYS A 31 -5.47 9.03 11.97
C CYS A 31 -6.53 10.15 11.98
N THR A 32 -6.49 11.05 11.00
CA THR A 32 -7.54 12.07 10.81
C THR A 32 -8.81 11.53 10.15
N ARG A 33 -8.78 10.29 9.62
CA ARG A 33 -9.90 9.65 8.93
C ARG A 33 -10.38 8.40 9.66
N ALA A 34 -11.68 8.11 9.54
CA ALA A 34 -12.36 6.97 10.15
C ALA A 34 -12.81 5.97 9.08
N CYS A 35 -11.87 5.24 8.49
CA CYS A 35 -12.21 4.15 7.57
C CYS A 35 -12.85 3.00 8.34
N ALA A 36 -14.03 2.53 7.89
CA ALA A 36 -14.81 1.56 8.64
C ALA A 36 -14.19 0.15 8.73
N PHE A 37 -13.12 -0.12 8.01
CA PHE A 37 -12.37 -1.39 8.06
C PHE A 37 -11.13 -1.33 8.95
N CYS A 38 -10.71 -0.14 9.41
CA CYS A 38 -9.39 0.10 9.97
C CYS A 38 -9.44 0.25 11.50
N ASP A 39 -8.60 -0.50 12.20
CA ASP A 39 -8.52 -0.49 13.67
C ASP A 39 -7.60 0.62 14.24
N VAL A 40 -7.00 1.43 13.37
CA VAL A 40 -6.14 2.56 13.79
C VAL A 40 -6.97 3.64 14.49
N ILE A 41 -6.46 4.15 15.60
CA ILE A 41 -7.12 5.19 16.41
C ILE A 41 -7.41 6.42 15.55
N THR A 42 -8.65 6.90 15.61
CA THR A 42 -9.08 8.14 14.94
C THR A 42 -9.13 9.30 15.91
N GLY A 43 -8.64 10.47 15.50
CA GLY A 43 -8.67 11.66 16.36
C GLY A 43 -7.79 12.79 15.85
N ILE A 44 -7.34 13.63 16.79
CA ILE A 44 -6.40 14.73 16.51
C ILE A 44 -4.97 14.23 16.71
N PRO A 45 -4.17 14.11 15.63
CA PRO A 45 -2.80 13.61 15.74
C PRO A 45 -1.89 14.58 16.50
N LYS A 46 -0.85 14.03 17.10
CA LYS A 46 0.23 14.81 17.72
C LYS A 46 1.11 15.50 16.66
N GLN A 47 1.90 16.47 17.10
CA GLN A 47 2.92 17.07 16.25
C GLN A 47 3.90 16.02 15.72
N LEU A 48 4.42 16.27 14.51
CA LEU A 48 5.42 15.41 13.89
C LEU A 48 6.71 15.37 14.72
N ASP A 49 7.23 14.17 14.93
CA ASP A 49 8.57 14.00 15.52
C ASP A 49 9.64 14.31 14.45
N SER A 50 10.35 15.40 14.61
CA SER A 50 11.42 15.82 13.69
C SER A 50 12.57 14.82 13.60
N LEU A 51 12.73 13.94 14.60
CA LEU A 51 13.75 12.88 14.64
C LEU A 51 13.27 11.55 14.06
N GLU A 52 11.99 11.43 13.70
CA GLU A 52 11.42 10.18 13.18
C GLU A 52 12.17 9.66 11.94
N PRO A 53 12.57 10.49 10.94
CA PRO A 53 13.36 10.03 9.80
C PRO A 53 14.66 9.33 10.20
N ILE A 54 15.38 9.87 11.18
CA ILE A 54 16.63 9.31 11.70
C ILE A 54 16.36 8.01 12.46
N LYS A 55 15.30 7.99 13.28
CA LYS A 55 14.89 6.80 14.06
C LYS A 55 14.51 5.63 13.14
N ILE A 56 13.72 5.88 12.09
CA ILE A 56 13.32 4.87 11.09
C ILE A 56 14.55 4.34 10.35
N SER A 57 15.37 5.24 9.81
CA SER A 57 16.59 4.88 9.09
C SER A 57 17.55 4.03 9.95
N SER A 58 17.71 4.39 11.23
CA SER A 58 18.53 3.63 12.18
C SER A 58 17.94 2.27 12.52
N ALA A 59 16.61 2.16 12.62
CA ALA A 59 15.94 0.89 12.86
C ALA A 59 16.12 -0.07 11.67
N ILE A 60 15.92 0.43 10.44
CA ILE A 60 16.15 -0.34 9.20
C ILE A 60 17.58 -0.88 9.17
N LYS A 61 18.57 -0.05 9.51
CA LYS A 61 19.98 -0.45 9.58
C LYS A 61 20.24 -1.52 10.63
N LYS A 62 19.72 -1.33 11.85
CA LYS A 62 19.89 -2.29 12.96
C LYS A 62 19.27 -3.66 12.65
N LEU A 63 18.10 -3.66 11.98
CA LEU A 63 17.41 -4.88 11.57
C LEU A 63 18.01 -5.49 10.29
N ASN A 64 18.93 -4.80 9.64
CA ASN A 64 19.54 -5.23 8.38
C ASN A 64 18.50 -5.61 7.32
N LEU A 65 17.50 -4.73 7.12
CA LEU A 65 16.40 -4.97 6.19
C LEU A 65 16.87 -4.79 4.75
N ARG A 66 16.57 -5.76 3.90
CA ARG A 66 16.78 -5.65 2.45
C ARG A 66 15.67 -4.88 1.75
N HIS A 67 14.46 -4.92 2.33
CA HIS A 67 13.29 -4.19 1.86
C HIS A 67 12.56 -3.58 3.05
N ALA A 68 12.24 -2.30 2.98
CA ALA A 68 11.54 -1.57 4.04
C ALA A 68 10.21 -1.03 3.50
N VAL A 69 9.11 -1.37 4.17
CA VAL A 69 7.80 -0.78 3.89
C VAL A 69 7.55 0.36 4.88
N ILE A 70 7.23 1.54 4.36
CA ILE A 70 6.94 2.74 5.12
C ILE A 70 5.51 3.18 4.81
N THR A 71 4.67 3.20 5.81
CA THR A 71 3.28 3.67 5.70
C THR A 71 3.01 4.77 6.70
N SER A 72 1.82 5.36 6.65
CA SER A 72 1.40 6.40 7.60
C SER A 72 -0.08 6.31 7.91
N VAL A 73 -0.50 7.00 8.97
CA VAL A 73 -1.87 7.46 9.16
C VAL A 73 -2.19 8.58 8.17
N ASP A 74 -3.48 8.84 7.90
CA ASP A 74 -3.88 10.07 7.19
C ASP A 74 -3.64 11.29 8.09
N ARG A 75 -3.07 12.34 7.50
CA ARG A 75 -2.71 13.61 8.16
C ARG A 75 -3.29 14.79 7.39
N ASP A 76 -4.64 14.78 7.24
CA ASP A 76 -5.37 15.89 6.59
C ASP A 76 -5.26 17.22 7.35
N ASP A 77 -4.70 17.18 8.56
CA ASP A 77 -4.37 18.34 9.40
C ASP A 77 -3.09 19.07 8.94
N LEU A 78 -2.25 18.42 8.13
CA LEU A 78 -1.02 19.01 7.59
C LEU A 78 -1.27 19.63 6.21
N GLU A 79 -0.61 20.76 5.92
CA GLU A 79 -0.76 21.48 4.65
C GLU A 79 -0.42 20.65 3.41
N ASP A 80 0.46 19.64 3.55
CA ASP A 80 0.90 18.74 2.47
C ASP A 80 0.46 17.27 2.67
N GLY A 81 -0.42 17.00 3.66
CA GLY A 81 -0.84 15.64 4.00
C GLY A 81 0.30 14.73 4.47
N GLY A 82 1.44 15.31 4.88
CA GLY A 82 2.62 14.58 5.33
C GLY A 82 3.61 14.20 4.23
N ALA A 83 3.42 14.67 3.00
CA ALA A 83 4.29 14.34 1.87
C ALA A 83 5.76 14.72 2.08
N GLN A 84 6.03 15.89 2.71
CA GLN A 84 7.38 16.31 3.06
C GLN A 84 8.00 15.39 4.13
N HIS A 85 7.18 14.84 5.02
CA HIS A 85 7.68 13.91 6.03
C HIS A 85 8.07 12.55 5.39
N PHE A 86 7.25 12.03 4.47
CA PHE A 86 7.63 10.88 3.63
C PHE A 86 8.96 11.12 2.90
N TYR A 87 9.10 12.28 2.26
CA TYR A 87 10.34 12.67 1.57
C TYR A 87 11.56 12.58 2.50
N LYS A 88 11.46 13.14 3.71
CA LYS A 88 12.56 13.11 4.70
C LYS A 88 12.89 11.68 5.14
N VAL A 89 11.86 10.85 5.40
CA VAL A 89 12.07 9.45 5.82
C VAL A 89 12.73 8.63 4.71
N ILE A 90 12.25 8.76 3.48
CA ILE A 90 12.82 8.03 2.33
C ILE A 90 14.28 8.45 2.09
N THR A 91 14.54 9.76 2.06
CA THR A 91 15.89 10.28 1.76
C THR A 91 16.89 9.95 2.86
N GLU A 92 16.51 10.05 4.14
CA GLU A 92 17.37 9.66 5.25
C GLU A 92 17.61 8.12 5.28
N THR A 93 16.57 7.34 4.96
CA THR A 93 16.72 5.88 4.84
C THR A 93 17.68 5.52 3.72
N ARG A 94 17.51 6.10 2.53
CA ARG A 94 18.38 5.84 1.37
C ARG A 94 19.84 6.20 1.63
N LYS A 95 20.07 7.34 2.32
CA LYS A 95 21.42 7.82 2.68
C LYS A 95 22.17 6.81 3.57
N ASN A 96 21.50 6.25 4.56
CA ASN A 96 22.12 5.40 5.57
C ASN A 96 22.02 3.89 5.23
N ASN A 97 21.17 3.51 4.29
CA ASN A 97 20.90 2.14 3.86
C ASN A 97 20.79 2.09 2.32
N PRO A 98 21.87 2.33 1.56
CA PRO A 98 21.82 2.49 0.11
C PRO A 98 21.33 1.24 -0.64
N GLU A 99 21.55 0.05 -0.08
CA GLU A 99 21.15 -1.23 -0.67
C GLU A 99 19.69 -1.63 -0.32
N THR A 100 19.08 -0.94 0.66
CA THR A 100 17.71 -1.25 1.06
C THR A 100 16.74 -0.67 0.03
N THR A 101 15.86 -1.52 -0.50
CA THR A 101 14.75 -1.08 -1.34
C THR A 101 13.61 -0.54 -0.47
N ILE A 102 12.93 0.49 -0.95
CA ILE A 102 11.93 1.24 -0.17
C ILE A 102 10.59 1.19 -0.88
N GLU A 103 9.60 0.57 -0.25
CA GLU A 103 8.19 0.68 -0.60
C GLU A 103 7.53 1.72 0.30
N VAL A 104 6.69 2.58 -0.28
CA VAL A 104 5.83 3.48 0.49
C VAL A 104 4.38 3.12 0.27
N LEU A 105 3.60 3.00 1.34
CA LEU A 105 2.14 2.90 1.30
C LEU A 105 1.58 4.26 1.75
N THR A 106 1.12 5.04 0.80
CA THR A 106 0.73 6.43 1.02
C THR A 106 -0.79 6.61 1.19
N PRO A 107 -1.22 7.68 1.88
CA PRO A 107 -2.58 8.18 1.75
C PRO A 107 -2.85 8.70 0.33
N ASP A 108 -4.11 9.09 0.04
CA ASP A 108 -4.49 9.64 -1.27
C ASP A 108 -4.12 11.12 -1.45
N PHE A 109 -3.58 11.78 -0.42
CA PHE A 109 -3.30 13.22 -0.39
C PHE A 109 -4.50 14.04 -0.90
N LEU A 110 -5.71 13.57 -0.63
CA LEU A 110 -6.94 14.19 -1.10
C LEU A 110 -7.04 15.63 -0.60
N ARG A 111 -7.37 16.57 -1.49
CA ARG A 111 -7.54 18.00 -1.23
C ARG A 111 -6.24 18.81 -1.07
N ILE A 112 -5.06 18.21 -1.18
CA ILE A 112 -3.79 18.89 -0.94
C ILE A 112 -2.96 19.03 -2.23
N GLY A 113 -3.65 19.19 -3.35
CA GLY A 113 -3.01 19.42 -4.64
C GLY A 113 -2.16 18.23 -5.11
N GLU A 114 -0.92 18.51 -5.52
CA GLU A 114 -0.01 17.52 -6.08
C GLU A 114 1.09 17.10 -5.08
N SER A 115 0.77 17.06 -3.77
CA SER A 115 1.71 16.73 -2.69
C SER A 115 2.43 15.39 -2.91
N TYR A 116 1.77 14.40 -3.55
CA TYR A 116 2.37 13.12 -3.91
C TYR A 116 3.63 13.26 -4.79
N LYS A 117 3.77 14.35 -5.55
CA LYS A 117 4.99 14.63 -6.33
C LYS A 117 6.23 14.69 -5.44
N LYS A 118 6.08 15.22 -4.23
CA LYS A 118 7.16 15.27 -3.24
C LYS A 118 7.65 13.90 -2.84
N VAL A 119 6.74 12.93 -2.72
CA VAL A 119 7.09 11.53 -2.43
C VAL A 119 7.82 10.91 -3.63
N ILE A 120 7.36 11.20 -4.86
CA ILE A 120 8.00 10.71 -6.10
C ILE A 120 9.44 11.26 -6.24
N GLU A 121 9.68 12.53 -5.86
CA GLU A 121 11.01 13.15 -5.86
C GLU A 121 12.01 12.38 -4.98
N ALA A 122 11.56 11.79 -3.87
CA ALA A 122 12.37 10.96 -2.99
C ALA A 122 12.75 9.60 -3.60
N LYS A 123 12.16 9.23 -4.74
CA LYS A 123 12.44 8.02 -5.53
C LYS A 123 12.30 6.72 -4.72
N PRO A 124 11.11 6.43 -4.16
CA PRO A 124 10.86 5.10 -3.64
C PRO A 124 10.96 4.06 -4.78
N ASP A 125 11.25 2.81 -4.45
CA ASP A 125 11.29 1.71 -5.42
C ASP A 125 9.88 1.27 -5.80
N VAL A 126 8.95 1.29 -4.82
CA VAL A 126 7.53 0.97 -4.99
C VAL A 126 6.68 2.08 -4.37
N PHE A 127 5.74 2.59 -5.15
CA PHE A 127 4.69 3.50 -4.69
C PHE A 127 3.38 2.72 -4.59
N ASN A 128 2.95 2.44 -3.37
CA ASN A 128 1.73 1.73 -3.06
C ASN A 128 0.65 2.70 -2.56
N HIS A 129 -0.55 2.53 -3.10
CA HIS A 129 -1.76 3.16 -2.59
C HIS A 129 -2.93 2.21 -2.78
N ASN A 130 -3.50 1.73 -1.67
CA ASN A 130 -4.58 0.76 -1.73
C ASN A 130 -5.92 1.42 -2.13
N ILE A 131 -6.66 0.75 -3.00
CA ILE A 131 -8.06 1.09 -3.31
C ILE A 131 -8.99 0.63 -2.18
N GLU A 132 -8.66 -0.45 -1.50
CA GLU A 132 -9.31 -1.10 -0.36
C GLU A 132 -10.59 -1.84 -0.73
N THR A 133 -11.51 -1.24 -1.51
CA THR A 133 -12.80 -1.83 -1.88
C THR A 133 -13.31 -1.30 -3.22
N VAL A 134 -14.45 -1.80 -3.67
CA VAL A 134 -15.12 -1.42 -4.92
C VAL A 134 -15.86 -0.07 -4.81
N PRO A 135 -16.13 0.64 -5.94
CA PRO A 135 -16.75 1.97 -5.93
C PRO A 135 -18.06 2.06 -5.17
N SER A 136 -18.94 1.06 -5.28
CA SER A 136 -20.27 1.04 -4.64
C SER A 136 -20.19 1.07 -3.10
N LEU A 137 -19.12 0.53 -2.52
CA LEU A 137 -18.92 0.44 -1.07
C LEU A 137 -18.06 1.61 -0.51
N TYR A 138 -17.54 2.50 -1.37
CA TYR A 138 -16.55 3.48 -0.95
C TYR A 138 -17.05 4.41 0.17
N LEU A 139 -18.29 4.88 0.09
CA LEU A 139 -18.86 5.77 1.10
C LEU A 139 -19.03 5.09 2.46
N GLN A 140 -19.29 3.79 2.47
CA GLN A 140 -19.51 3.01 3.71
C GLN A 140 -18.20 2.54 4.33
N VAL A 141 -17.27 2.10 3.49
CA VAL A 141 -16.03 1.44 3.91
C VAL A 141 -14.89 2.44 4.10
N ARG A 142 -14.80 3.43 3.21
CA ARG A 142 -13.71 4.42 3.17
C ARG A 142 -14.23 5.86 3.05
N PRO A 143 -15.03 6.32 4.03
CA PRO A 143 -15.55 7.68 4.01
C PRO A 143 -14.42 8.71 4.00
N GLY A 144 -14.58 9.79 3.22
CA GLY A 144 -13.56 10.82 3.06
C GLY A 144 -12.54 10.58 1.95
N SER A 145 -12.46 9.40 1.39
CA SER A 145 -11.65 9.07 0.19
C SER A 145 -12.51 9.08 -1.08
N ARG A 146 -11.84 9.09 -2.24
CA ARG A 146 -12.51 9.06 -3.55
C ARG A 146 -11.87 8.00 -4.44
N TYR A 147 -12.66 7.05 -4.92
CA TYR A 147 -12.19 5.96 -5.77
C TYR A 147 -11.38 6.43 -6.97
N PHE A 148 -11.97 7.27 -7.82
CA PHE A 148 -11.27 7.79 -9.01
C PHE A 148 -10.09 8.71 -8.67
N GLY A 149 -10.10 9.35 -7.48
CA GLY A 149 -8.94 10.09 -6.99
C GLY A 149 -7.75 9.18 -6.71
N SER A 150 -8.00 8.01 -6.13
CA SER A 150 -7.00 6.99 -5.87
C SER A 150 -6.43 6.37 -7.16
N ILE A 151 -7.30 6.06 -8.14
CA ILE A 151 -6.87 5.61 -9.48
C ILE A 151 -5.98 6.66 -10.15
N LYS A 152 -6.41 7.93 -10.12
CA LYS A 152 -5.65 9.04 -10.73
C LYS A 152 -4.32 9.29 -10.05
N LEU A 153 -4.21 9.08 -8.73
CA LEU A 153 -2.95 9.15 -8.00
C LEU A 153 -1.94 8.15 -8.58
N LEU A 154 -2.32 6.88 -8.69
CA LEU A 154 -1.46 5.83 -9.22
C LEU A 154 -1.07 6.09 -10.69
N GLU A 155 -2.02 6.49 -11.53
CA GLU A 155 -1.77 6.90 -12.91
C GLU A 155 -0.75 8.04 -12.99
N SER A 156 -0.89 9.04 -12.11
CA SER A 156 0.00 10.19 -12.07
C SER A 156 1.43 9.81 -11.68
N VAL A 157 1.60 8.86 -10.75
CA VAL A 157 2.93 8.33 -10.38
C VAL A 157 3.60 7.73 -11.61
N LYS A 158 2.89 6.89 -12.36
CA LYS A 158 3.40 6.26 -13.59
C LYS A 158 3.78 7.28 -14.66
N LYS A 159 2.94 8.28 -14.89
CA LYS A 159 3.22 9.35 -15.86
C LYS A 159 4.46 10.17 -15.50
N ILE A 160 4.66 10.48 -14.22
CA ILE A 160 5.80 11.29 -13.76
C ILE A 160 7.09 10.48 -13.73
N LYS A 161 7.02 9.24 -13.25
CA LYS A 161 8.20 8.38 -13.05
C LYS A 161 7.90 6.91 -13.38
N PRO A 162 7.89 6.52 -14.67
CA PRO A 162 7.55 5.16 -15.10
C PRO A 162 8.44 4.06 -14.48
N SER A 163 9.65 4.42 -14.03
CA SER A 163 10.56 3.47 -13.38
C SER A 163 10.14 3.04 -11.98
N ILE A 164 9.32 3.84 -11.27
CA ILE A 164 8.75 3.45 -9.98
C ILE A 164 7.70 2.36 -10.24
N PHE A 165 7.76 1.26 -9.48
CA PHE A 165 6.69 0.28 -9.50
C PHE A 165 5.47 0.84 -8.76
N THR A 166 4.28 0.70 -9.35
CA THR A 166 3.03 1.06 -8.69
C THR A 166 2.33 -0.19 -8.19
N LYS A 167 1.77 -0.09 -6.99
CA LYS A 167 1.09 -1.18 -6.31
C LYS A 167 -0.25 -0.70 -5.75
N SER A 168 -1.22 -1.59 -5.73
CA SER A 168 -2.49 -1.37 -5.06
C SER A 168 -3.00 -2.64 -4.41
N GLY A 169 -3.96 -2.50 -3.50
CA GLY A 169 -4.60 -3.62 -2.83
C GLY A 169 -6.09 -3.43 -2.65
N ILE A 170 -6.81 -4.54 -2.67
CA ILE A 170 -8.22 -4.62 -2.31
C ILE A 170 -8.45 -5.72 -1.27
N MET A 171 -9.46 -5.50 -0.44
CA MET A 171 -10.01 -6.52 0.43
C MET A 171 -11.31 -7.05 -0.18
N VAL A 172 -11.57 -8.35 -0.02
CA VAL A 172 -12.81 -9.01 -0.41
C VAL A 172 -13.55 -9.51 0.83
N GLY A 173 -14.88 -9.59 0.73
CA GLY A 173 -15.76 -9.97 1.84
C GLY A 173 -16.43 -8.79 2.54
N LEU A 174 -16.46 -7.61 1.89
CA LEU A 174 -17.10 -6.39 2.36
C LEU A 174 -18.53 -6.20 1.80
N GLY A 175 -19.00 -7.11 0.89
CA GLY A 175 -20.30 -7.05 0.24
C GLY A 175 -20.24 -6.72 -1.25
N GLU A 176 -19.04 -6.69 -1.83
CA GLU A 176 -18.80 -6.55 -3.26
C GLU A 176 -19.24 -7.79 -4.05
N ASN A 177 -19.62 -7.62 -5.31
CA ASN A 177 -19.79 -8.72 -6.25
C ASN A 177 -18.55 -8.91 -7.14
N LYS A 178 -18.50 -10.04 -7.84
CA LYS A 178 -17.34 -10.41 -8.66
C LYS A 178 -17.09 -9.42 -9.81
N ASP A 179 -18.14 -8.96 -10.48
CA ASP A 179 -18.01 -8.04 -11.62
C ASP A 179 -17.42 -6.70 -11.18
N GLU A 180 -17.76 -6.22 -9.98
CA GLU A 180 -17.17 -5.02 -9.41
C GLU A 180 -15.67 -5.20 -9.12
N ILE A 181 -15.24 -6.37 -8.61
CA ILE A 181 -13.82 -6.68 -8.42
C ILE A 181 -13.08 -6.67 -9.76
N LEU A 182 -13.68 -7.29 -10.81
CA LEU A 182 -13.10 -7.32 -12.15
C LEU A 182 -12.98 -5.91 -12.75
N GLN A 183 -13.97 -5.03 -12.51
CA GLN A 183 -13.92 -3.64 -12.93
C GLN A 183 -12.78 -2.88 -12.22
N VAL A 184 -12.58 -3.10 -10.91
CA VAL A 184 -11.44 -2.51 -10.19
C VAL A 184 -10.10 -2.94 -10.79
N MET A 185 -9.97 -4.21 -11.19
CA MET A 185 -8.76 -4.68 -11.88
C MET A 185 -8.55 -3.94 -13.21
N ASP A 186 -9.61 -3.73 -14.00
CA ASP A 186 -9.54 -3.00 -15.27
C ASP A 186 -9.16 -1.52 -15.05
N ASP A 187 -9.75 -0.87 -14.06
CA ASP A 187 -9.43 0.52 -13.72
C ASP A 187 -7.97 0.67 -13.27
N LEU A 188 -7.47 -0.26 -12.44
CA LEU A 188 -6.06 -0.28 -12.02
C LEU A 188 -5.11 -0.53 -13.19
N ARG A 189 -5.48 -1.43 -14.13
CA ARG A 189 -4.66 -1.66 -15.34
C ARG A 189 -4.69 -0.45 -16.27
N SER A 190 -5.81 0.25 -16.38
CA SER A 190 -5.90 1.50 -17.16
C SER A 190 -4.99 2.60 -16.58
N ALA A 191 -4.73 2.57 -15.26
CA ALA A 191 -3.76 3.42 -14.58
C ALA A 191 -2.31 2.86 -14.61
N ASP A 192 -2.07 1.79 -15.35
CA ASP A 192 -0.78 1.09 -15.49
C ASP A 192 -0.17 0.62 -14.15
N VAL A 193 -1.03 0.14 -13.25
CA VAL A 193 -0.58 -0.44 -11.98
C VAL A 193 0.11 -1.78 -12.21
N ASP A 194 1.32 -1.94 -11.66
CA ASP A 194 2.16 -3.13 -11.87
C ASP A 194 1.75 -4.31 -10.99
N PHE A 195 1.41 -4.06 -9.74
CA PHE A 195 1.22 -5.09 -8.73
C PHE A 195 -0.13 -4.94 -8.01
N LEU A 196 -0.89 -6.03 -7.92
CA LEU A 196 -2.16 -6.10 -7.22
C LEU A 196 -2.08 -7.10 -6.06
N THR A 197 -2.54 -6.68 -4.87
CA THR A 197 -2.77 -7.57 -3.73
C THR A 197 -4.27 -7.74 -3.47
N ILE A 198 -4.72 -8.97 -3.22
CA ILE A 198 -6.12 -9.31 -2.90
C ILE A 198 -6.11 -10.13 -1.61
N GLY A 199 -6.75 -9.62 -0.56
CA GLY A 199 -6.80 -10.26 0.75
C GLY A 199 -8.22 -10.35 1.31
N GLN A 200 -8.45 -11.28 2.23
CA GLN A 200 -9.72 -11.35 2.95
C GLN A 200 -9.87 -10.21 3.94
N TYR A 201 -11.01 -9.53 3.92
CA TYR A 201 -11.39 -8.63 5.01
C TYR A 201 -11.61 -9.44 6.29
N LEU A 202 -10.95 -9.03 7.36
CA LEU A 202 -11.13 -9.56 8.71
C LEU A 202 -11.64 -8.42 9.57
N GLN A 203 -12.90 -8.52 10.02
CA GLN A 203 -13.54 -7.47 10.82
C GLN A 203 -12.84 -7.32 12.17
N PRO A 204 -12.23 -6.14 12.48
CA PRO A 204 -11.48 -5.97 13.72
C PRO A 204 -12.35 -6.02 14.97
N SER A 205 -13.58 -5.47 14.92
CA SER A 205 -14.57 -5.52 16.00
C SER A 205 -15.98 -5.28 15.45
N GLU A 206 -17.00 -5.49 16.28
CA GLU A 206 -18.41 -5.26 15.92
C GLU A 206 -18.74 -3.81 15.51
N LYS A 207 -17.87 -2.84 15.84
CA LYS A 207 -18.02 -1.42 15.46
C LYS A 207 -17.58 -1.13 14.03
N HIS A 208 -16.81 -2.04 13.42
CA HIS A 208 -16.29 -1.91 12.06
C HIS A 208 -17.32 -2.40 11.04
N HIS A 209 -17.03 -2.14 9.76
CA HIS A 209 -17.87 -2.61 8.67
C HIS A 209 -18.10 -4.13 8.81
N PRO A 210 -19.38 -4.60 8.75
CA PRO A 210 -19.66 -6.02 8.95
C PRO A 210 -19.02 -6.87 7.86
N LEU A 211 -18.50 -8.03 8.25
CA LEU A 211 -18.06 -9.04 7.31
C LEU A 211 -19.29 -9.60 6.58
N ASP A 212 -19.29 -9.54 5.24
CA ASP A 212 -20.34 -10.15 4.41
C ASP A 212 -20.13 -11.67 4.29
N ARG A 213 -18.94 -12.07 3.83
CA ARG A 213 -18.59 -13.49 3.72
C ARG A 213 -17.08 -13.76 3.72
N TYR A 214 -16.71 -14.98 3.98
CA TYR A 214 -15.36 -15.49 3.71
C TYR A 214 -15.30 -16.07 2.31
N TYR A 215 -14.30 -15.63 1.53
CA TYR A 215 -13.95 -16.23 0.24
C TYR A 215 -13.18 -17.52 0.48
N LYS A 216 -13.43 -18.52 -0.36
CA LYS A 216 -12.67 -19.78 -0.36
C LYS A 216 -11.29 -19.58 -1.00
N PRO A 217 -10.27 -20.39 -0.64
CA PRO A 217 -8.96 -20.32 -1.27
C PRO A 217 -9.01 -20.38 -2.82
N GLU A 218 -9.88 -21.23 -3.37
CA GLU A 218 -10.05 -21.40 -4.82
C GLU A 218 -10.56 -20.12 -5.52
N GLU A 219 -11.35 -19.29 -4.82
CA GLU A 219 -11.82 -18.01 -5.34
C GLU A 219 -10.67 -16.99 -5.40
N PHE A 220 -9.72 -17.05 -4.46
CA PHE A 220 -8.49 -16.23 -4.53
C PHE A 220 -7.60 -16.67 -5.70
N ASP A 221 -7.48 -17.97 -5.96
CA ASP A 221 -6.72 -18.51 -7.11
C ASP A 221 -7.36 -18.07 -8.43
N GLU A 222 -8.70 -18.09 -8.50
CA GLU A 222 -9.44 -17.61 -9.67
C GLU A 222 -9.19 -16.11 -9.90
N LEU A 223 -9.36 -15.27 -8.87
CA LEU A 223 -9.12 -13.83 -8.94
C LEU A 223 -7.66 -13.53 -9.34
N LYS A 224 -6.70 -14.29 -8.82
CA LYS A 224 -5.30 -14.19 -9.21
C LYS A 224 -5.11 -14.45 -10.69
N SER A 225 -5.63 -15.56 -11.20
CA SER A 225 -5.50 -15.96 -12.61
C SER A 225 -6.12 -14.92 -13.55
N ILE A 226 -7.28 -14.36 -13.17
CA ILE A 226 -7.93 -13.28 -13.94
C ILE A 226 -7.06 -12.02 -13.94
N ALA A 227 -6.56 -11.59 -12.79
CA ALA A 227 -5.70 -10.41 -12.69
C ALA A 227 -4.40 -10.57 -13.49
N GLU A 228 -3.76 -11.74 -13.44
CA GLU A 228 -2.58 -12.05 -14.25
C GLU A 228 -2.91 -11.96 -15.75
N SER A 229 -4.07 -12.48 -16.19
CA SER A 229 -4.51 -12.39 -17.59
C SER A 229 -4.78 -10.96 -18.05
N LYS A 230 -5.13 -10.05 -17.12
CA LYS A 230 -5.30 -8.61 -17.39
C LYS A 230 -3.95 -7.85 -17.50
N GLY A 231 -2.82 -8.51 -17.23
CA GLY A 231 -1.48 -7.97 -17.48
C GLY A 231 -0.84 -7.27 -16.28
N PHE A 232 -1.26 -7.55 -15.04
CA PHE A 232 -0.46 -7.19 -13.87
C PHE A 232 0.87 -7.94 -13.91
N LEU A 233 1.96 -7.25 -13.57
CA LEU A 233 3.29 -7.87 -13.52
C LEU A 233 3.41 -8.88 -12.37
N LEU A 234 2.66 -8.65 -11.31
CA LEU A 234 2.58 -9.52 -10.13
C LEU A 234 1.20 -9.44 -9.50
N VAL A 235 0.70 -10.57 -9.02
CA VAL A 235 -0.54 -10.66 -8.24
C VAL A 235 -0.30 -11.55 -7.03
N SER A 236 -0.52 -11.00 -5.83
CA SER A 236 -0.57 -11.76 -4.58
C SER A 236 -2.02 -11.83 -4.11
N SER A 237 -2.59 -13.03 -4.07
CA SER A 237 -4.00 -13.25 -3.76
C SER A 237 -4.15 -14.47 -2.86
N SER A 238 -4.56 -14.25 -1.61
CA SER A 238 -4.85 -15.31 -0.65
C SER A 238 -5.61 -14.73 0.56
N PRO A 239 -6.24 -15.57 1.40
CA PRO A 239 -6.95 -15.09 2.58
C PRO A 239 -6.10 -14.22 3.52
N LEU A 240 -4.82 -14.53 3.66
CA LEU A 240 -3.91 -13.81 4.56
C LEU A 240 -3.04 -12.76 3.85
N THR A 241 -3.20 -12.55 2.54
CA THR A 241 -2.49 -11.49 1.82
C THR A 241 -2.77 -10.13 2.44
N ARG A 242 -1.70 -9.34 2.64
CA ARG A 242 -1.73 -7.95 3.08
C ARG A 242 -0.74 -7.16 2.24
N SER A 243 -0.92 -5.85 2.14
CA SER A 243 -0.09 -5.00 1.27
C SER A 243 1.42 -5.10 1.51
N SER A 244 1.85 -5.44 2.72
CA SER A 244 3.27 -5.57 3.06
C SER A 244 3.72 -7.00 3.37
N TYR A 245 2.82 -7.98 3.18
CA TYR A 245 3.14 -9.38 3.42
C TYR A 245 4.05 -9.91 2.30
N HIS A 246 5.21 -10.49 2.64
CA HIS A 246 6.26 -10.94 1.70
C HIS A 246 6.78 -9.88 0.71
N ALA A 247 6.74 -8.60 1.07
CA ALA A 247 7.05 -7.50 0.14
C ALA A 247 8.45 -7.54 -0.49
N ASP A 248 9.46 -8.13 0.17
CA ASP A 248 10.81 -8.31 -0.37
C ASP A 248 10.90 -9.42 -1.42
N GLU A 249 10.21 -10.55 -1.19
CA GLU A 249 10.11 -11.66 -2.14
C GLU A 249 9.34 -11.18 -3.38
N ASP A 250 8.19 -10.54 -3.18
CA ASP A 250 7.36 -9.94 -4.22
C ASP A 250 8.13 -8.91 -5.06
N PHE A 251 8.90 -8.04 -4.42
CA PHE A 251 9.70 -7.04 -5.14
C PHE A 251 10.78 -7.68 -6.03
N THR A 252 11.37 -8.77 -5.59
CA THR A 252 12.36 -9.52 -6.38
C THR A 252 11.72 -10.12 -7.63
N VAL A 253 10.53 -10.73 -7.49
CA VAL A 253 9.76 -11.28 -8.60
C VAL A 253 9.30 -10.17 -9.56
N LEU A 254 8.81 -9.07 -9.03
CA LEU A 254 8.35 -7.91 -9.79
C LEU A 254 9.46 -7.34 -10.69
N LYS A 255 10.67 -7.18 -10.16
CA LYS A 255 11.85 -6.74 -10.96
C LYS A 255 12.16 -7.71 -12.09
N LYS A 256 12.16 -9.02 -11.82
CA LYS A 256 12.42 -10.04 -12.83
C LYS A 256 11.37 -10.00 -13.93
N ASN A 257 10.10 -9.89 -13.58
CA ASN A 257 9.00 -9.86 -14.55
C ASN A 257 9.06 -8.63 -15.44
N ARG A 258 9.43 -7.44 -14.92
CA ARG A 258 9.61 -6.24 -15.73
C ARG A 258 10.75 -6.40 -16.75
N ILE A 259 11.88 -6.99 -16.35
CA ILE A 259 13.01 -7.27 -17.27
C ILE A 259 12.57 -8.20 -18.40
N ASN A 260 11.84 -9.28 -18.07
CA ASN A 260 11.35 -10.23 -19.06
C ASN A 260 10.37 -9.57 -20.05
N GLN A 261 9.46 -8.70 -19.57
CA GLN A 261 8.52 -7.96 -20.41
C GLN A 261 9.24 -7.01 -21.37
N THR A 262 10.26 -6.28 -20.88
CA THR A 262 11.06 -5.36 -21.70
C THR A 262 11.83 -6.11 -22.79
N ASN A 263 12.42 -7.26 -22.46
CA ASN A 263 13.13 -8.09 -23.42
C ASN A 263 12.21 -8.67 -24.50
N ALA A 264 10.98 -9.08 -24.13
CA ALA A 264 10.00 -9.58 -25.08
C ALA A 264 9.54 -8.50 -26.08
N GLN A 265 9.37 -7.27 -25.60
CA GLN A 265 9.00 -6.12 -26.45
C GLN A 265 10.12 -5.64 -27.39
N SER A 266 11.39 -5.91 -27.05
CA SER A 266 12.52 -5.55 -27.92
C SER A 266 12.82 -6.59 -29.02
N ILE A 267 12.14 -7.73 -29.01
CA ILE A 267 12.29 -8.83 -29.99
C ILE A 267 11.10 -8.85 -30.98
N SER A 268 10.00 -8.18 -30.64
CA SER A 268 8.81 -8.01 -31.49
C SER A 268 8.91 -6.75 -32.35
#